data_49ebfcc75a1ad6a450062880bac8caa6
#
_entry.id   49ebfcc75a1ad6a450062880bac8caa6
#
_cell.length_a   1.000
_cell.length_b   1.000
_cell.length_c   1.000
_cell.angle_alpha   90.00
_cell.angle_beta   90.00
_cell.angle_gamma   90.00
#
_symmetry.space_group_name_H-M   'P 1'
#
loop_
_entity.id
_entity.type
_entity.pdbx_description
1 polymer ?
#
loop_
_entity_poly.entity_id
_entity_poly.type
_entity_poly.pdbx_seq_one_letter_code
_entity_poly.pdbx_strand_id
1 'polypeptide(L)'
;SVPRIVAFANYSWNFSISRAYAENIKKIWPDTIIVFGGPNYGLTDEELKTFWDRFGGIIDFYVAKEGEEAFVQLYDTLHELDFNVERLKADQRLIGNVHYSNDGEVIQGPILPRVTLSNVPSPYLDGLMDKFFDEKLCPLVHTTRGCPFKCAFCTEGAAYYNKVEQRLDPLEDEMRYISERVKGPPDLFISDANFGMFKQDQDKARIIADCQREFGYPKYIHVSTGKNQKERVVDIIQSLNGAVSMAASLQSTDETVLA
;
A
#
# COMPACT_ATOMS: atom_id res chain seq x y z
N SER A 1 -24.41 8.08 10.48
CA SER A 1 -23.66 9.32 10.78
C SER A 1 -22.88 9.73 9.55
N VAL A 2 -22.76 11.03 9.32
CA VAL A 2 -21.92 11.60 8.27
C VAL A 2 -20.46 11.40 8.68
N PRO A 3 -19.59 10.81 7.82
CA PRO A 3 -18.17 10.66 8.14
C PRO A 3 -17.48 12.04 8.18
N ARG A 4 -16.62 12.28 9.15
CA ARG A 4 -15.79 13.49 9.18
C ARG A 4 -14.65 13.44 8.17
N ILE A 5 -14.05 12.27 8.01
CA ILE A 5 -12.97 12.03 7.06
C ILE A 5 -13.35 10.83 6.20
N VAL A 6 -13.08 10.93 4.90
CA VAL A 6 -13.10 9.80 3.96
C VAL A 6 -11.76 9.73 3.25
N ALA A 7 -11.07 8.60 3.41
CA ALA A 7 -9.76 8.37 2.81
C ALA A 7 -9.86 7.40 1.63
N PHE A 8 -9.16 7.72 0.54
CA PHE A 8 -9.11 6.92 -0.68
C PHE A 8 -7.68 6.52 -1.01
N ALA A 9 -7.48 5.24 -1.32
CA ALA A 9 -6.26 4.80 -1.99
C ALA A 9 -6.24 5.31 -3.44
N ASN A 10 -5.07 5.80 -3.88
CA ASN A 10 -4.88 6.34 -5.22
C ASN A 10 -3.85 5.53 -6.00
N TYR A 11 -4.36 4.66 -6.86
CA TYR A 11 -3.62 3.94 -7.88
C TYR A 11 -4.15 4.31 -9.27
N SER A 12 -3.37 4.08 -10.32
CA SER A 12 -3.78 4.39 -11.68
C SER A 12 -5.09 3.71 -12.10
N TRP A 13 -5.38 2.52 -11.57
CA TRP A 13 -6.60 1.75 -11.90
C TRP A 13 -7.85 2.14 -11.12
N ASN A 14 -7.74 2.83 -9.98
CA ASN A 14 -8.91 3.19 -9.16
C ASN A 14 -9.16 4.70 -9.05
N PHE A 15 -8.27 5.54 -9.53
CA PHE A 15 -8.33 7.00 -9.37
C PHE A 15 -9.67 7.59 -9.85
N SER A 16 -10.12 7.19 -11.05
CA SER A 16 -11.36 7.72 -11.63
C SER A 16 -12.59 7.41 -10.76
N ILE A 17 -12.64 6.21 -10.18
CA ILE A 17 -13.72 5.80 -9.28
C ILE A 17 -13.62 6.56 -7.96
N SER A 18 -12.45 6.59 -7.34
CA SER A 18 -12.19 7.28 -6.07
C SER A 18 -12.53 8.77 -6.18
N ARG A 19 -12.15 9.41 -7.30
CA ARG A 19 -12.48 10.80 -7.58
C ARG A 19 -13.99 11.01 -7.70
N ALA A 20 -14.70 10.18 -8.45
CA ALA A 20 -16.14 10.29 -8.61
C ALA A 20 -16.89 10.16 -7.28
N TYR A 21 -16.43 9.27 -6.39
CA TYR A 21 -16.95 9.18 -5.03
C TYR A 21 -16.66 10.44 -4.22
N ALA A 22 -15.43 10.94 -4.25
CA ALA A 22 -15.03 12.16 -3.54
C ALA A 22 -15.86 13.38 -3.98
N GLU A 23 -16.05 13.56 -5.31
CA GLU A 23 -16.90 14.61 -5.87
C GLU A 23 -18.36 14.52 -5.36
N ASN A 24 -18.91 13.30 -5.32
CA ASN A 24 -20.27 13.09 -4.83
C ASN A 24 -20.37 13.31 -3.33
N ILE A 25 -19.38 12.90 -2.55
CA ILE A 25 -19.32 13.15 -1.10
C ILE A 25 -19.31 14.66 -0.84
N LYS A 26 -18.43 15.41 -1.52
CA LYS A 26 -18.36 16.87 -1.37
C LYS A 26 -19.66 17.58 -1.76
N LYS A 27 -20.44 17.06 -2.72
CA LYS A 27 -21.75 17.59 -3.09
C LYS A 27 -22.81 17.37 -2.01
N ILE A 28 -22.78 16.20 -1.34
CA ILE A 28 -23.79 15.80 -0.35
C ILE A 28 -23.39 16.31 1.05
N TRP A 29 -22.10 16.20 1.38
CA TRP A 29 -21.51 16.55 2.67
C TRP A 29 -20.25 17.42 2.45
N PRO A 30 -20.40 18.72 2.20
CA PRO A 30 -19.27 19.61 1.86
C PRO A 30 -18.18 19.65 2.92
N ASP A 31 -18.54 19.50 4.18
CA ASP A 31 -17.61 19.56 5.32
C ASP A 31 -16.83 18.25 5.56
N THR A 32 -17.15 17.17 4.82
CA THR A 32 -16.38 15.93 4.90
C THR A 32 -14.99 16.14 4.32
N ILE A 33 -13.98 15.84 5.11
CA ILE A 33 -12.57 15.95 4.73
C ILE A 33 -12.20 14.78 3.81
N ILE A 34 -11.69 15.08 2.63
CA ILE A 34 -11.28 14.09 1.65
C ILE A 34 -9.76 13.96 1.66
N VAL A 35 -9.28 12.77 1.97
CA VAL A 35 -7.86 12.43 1.97
C VAL A 35 -7.56 11.41 0.89
N PHE A 36 -6.54 11.66 0.08
CA PHE A 36 -6.02 10.68 -0.86
C PHE A 36 -4.64 10.21 -0.42
N GLY A 37 -4.24 9.00 -0.82
CA GLY A 37 -2.90 8.48 -0.58
C GLY A 37 -2.59 7.33 -1.53
N GLY A 38 -1.33 7.12 -1.82
CA GLY A 38 -0.88 6.06 -2.72
C GLY A 38 0.05 6.57 -3.84
N PRO A 39 0.55 5.66 -4.69
CA PRO A 39 1.67 5.95 -5.59
C PRO A 39 1.30 6.74 -6.85
N ASN A 40 0.01 6.90 -7.19
CA ASN A 40 -0.43 7.64 -8.37
C ASN A 40 -0.47 9.15 -8.09
N TYR A 41 0.70 9.73 -7.85
CA TYR A 41 0.88 11.11 -7.43
C TYR A 41 2.19 11.68 -8.03
N GLY A 42 2.22 12.96 -8.33
CA GLY A 42 3.36 13.61 -8.96
C GLY A 42 4.66 13.49 -8.15
N LEU A 43 5.78 13.43 -8.85
CA LEU A 43 7.13 13.36 -8.27
C LEU A 43 7.88 14.70 -8.37
N THR A 44 7.45 15.58 -9.26
CA THR A 44 8.03 16.91 -9.47
C THR A 44 7.07 18.00 -9.01
N ASP A 45 7.60 19.17 -8.67
CA ASP A 45 6.78 20.32 -8.25
C ASP A 45 5.76 20.74 -9.32
N GLU A 46 6.11 20.61 -10.62
CA GLU A 46 5.21 20.91 -11.73
C GLU A 46 4.03 19.92 -11.79
N GLU A 47 4.30 18.62 -11.61
CA GLU A 47 3.27 17.59 -11.56
C GLU A 47 2.37 17.75 -10.33
N LEU A 48 2.96 18.09 -9.18
CA LEU A 48 2.21 18.37 -7.96
C LEU A 48 1.30 19.58 -8.13
N LYS A 49 1.85 20.67 -8.69
CA LYS A 49 1.05 21.85 -8.99
C LYS A 49 -0.11 21.53 -9.93
N THR A 50 0.16 20.82 -11.03
CA THR A 50 -0.87 20.39 -11.97
C THR A 50 -1.95 19.53 -11.31
N PHE A 51 -1.57 18.64 -10.41
CA PHE A 51 -2.52 17.82 -9.64
C PHE A 51 -3.42 18.70 -8.76
N TRP A 52 -2.83 19.61 -7.99
CA TRP A 52 -3.57 20.45 -7.05
C TRP A 52 -4.41 21.53 -7.73
N ASP A 53 -3.94 22.12 -8.83
CA ASP A 53 -4.75 23.02 -9.66
C ASP A 53 -6.02 22.35 -10.18
N ARG A 54 -5.94 21.05 -10.42
CA ARG A 54 -7.05 20.25 -10.97
C ARG A 54 -7.99 19.66 -9.93
N PHE A 55 -7.46 19.27 -8.78
CA PHE A 55 -8.19 18.47 -7.80
C PHE A 55 -8.27 19.08 -6.40
N GLY A 56 -7.59 20.19 -6.14
CA GLY A 56 -7.56 20.84 -4.82
C GLY A 56 -8.91 21.35 -4.32
N GLY A 57 -9.91 21.49 -5.21
CA GLY A 57 -11.29 21.79 -4.82
C GLY A 57 -12.11 20.58 -4.35
N ILE A 58 -11.55 19.36 -4.47
CA ILE A 58 -12.22 18.11 -4.12
C ILE A 58 -11.44 17.38 -3.04
N ILE A 59 -10.10 17.38 -3.16
CA ILE A 59 -9.17 16.70 -2.26
C ILE A 59 -8.62 17.73 -1.27
N ASP A 60 -8.80 17.48 0.01
CA ASP A 60 -8.31 18.39 1.06
C ASP A 60 -6.84 18.11 1.40
N PHE A 61 -6.46 16.84 1.46
CA PHE A 61 -5.09 16.40 1.80
C PHE A 61 -4.66 15.20 0.96
N TYR A 62 -3.36 15.12 0.71
CA TYR A 62 -2.73 13.96 0.10
C TYR A 62 -1.64 13.42 1.02
N VAL A 63 -1.74 12.13 1.39
CA VAL A 63 -0.70 11.43 2.12
C VAL A 63 0.27 10.85 1.09
N ALA A 64 1.41 11.50 0.93
CA ALA A 64 2.49 11.07 0.05
C ALA A 64 3.38 10.05 0.75
N LYS A 65 3.92 9.06 0.03
CA LYS A 65 4.78 8.01 0.58
C LYS A 65 4.04 7.04 1.52
N GLU A 66 4.67 6.67 2.67
CA GLU A 66 4.09 5.75 3.65
C GLU A 66 3.05 6.48 4.51
N GLY A 67 1.92 5.83 4.72
CA GLY A 67 0.74 6.45 5.32
C GLY A 67 0.54 6.17 6.80
N GLU A 68 1.18 5.14 7.34
CA GLU A 68 0.90 4.64 8.68
C GLU A 68 1.09 5.74 9.75
N GLU A 69 2.21 6.42 9.73
CA GLU A 69 2.51 7.52 10.66
C GLU A 69 1.92 8.85 10.18
N ALA A 70 2.02 9.12 8.88
CA ALA A 70 1.58 10.38 8.29
C ALA A 70 0.07 10.61 8.47
N PHE A 71 -0.75 9.57 8.28
CA PHE A 71 -2.20 9.69 8.47
C PHE A 71 -2.57 9.90 9.94
N VAL A 72 -1.85 9.29 10.88
CA VAL A 72 -2.05 9.52 12.30
C VAL A 72 -1.72 10.97 12.66
N GLN A 73 -0.56 11.49 12.21
CA GLN A 73 -0.20 12.90 12.43
C GLN A 73 -1.23 13.87 11.83
N LEU A 74 -1.75 13.58 10.64
CA LEU A 74 -2.82 14.36 10.02
C LEU A 74 -4.10 14.33 10.88
N TYR A 75 -4.51 13.14 11.31
CA TYR A 75 -5.70 12.97 12.14
C TYR A 75 -5.57 13.73 13.47
N ASP A 76 -4.45 13.59 14.16
CA ASP A 76 -4.20 14.26 15.44
C ASP A 76 -4.21 15.79 15.28
N THR A 77 -3.55 16.30 14.22
CA THR A 77 -3.56 17.73 13.91
C THR A 77 -4.98 18.25 13.62
N LEU A 78 -5.77 17.49 12.85
CA LEU A 78 -7.16 17.83 12.58
C LEU A 78 -8.01 17.78 13.85
N HIS A 79 -7.79 16.79 14.70
CA HIS A 79 -8.51 16.64 15.97
C HIS A 79 -8.20 17.80 16.93
N GLU A 80 -6.94 18.23 17.05
CA GLU A 80 -6.53 19.39 17.83
C GLU A 80 -7.23 20.70 17.37
N LEU A 81 -7.55 20.80 16.08
CA LEU A 81 -8.22 21.95 15.48
C LEU A 81 -9.73 21.77 15.34
N ASP A 82 -10.32 20.77 16.03
CA ASP A 82 -11.74 20.42 15.91
C ASP A 82 -12.18 20.17 14.44
N PHE A 83 -11.29 19.57 13.63
CA PHE A 83 -11.44 19.30 12.19
C PHE A 83 -11.64 20.55 11.33
N ASN A 84 -11.14 21.69 11.79
CA ASN A 84 -11.19 22.95 11.03
C ASN A 84 -10.05 22.99 10.00
N VAL A 85 -10.34 22.57 8.77
CA VAL A 85 -9.40 22.53 7.64
C VAL A 85 -8.92 23.93 7.25
N GLU A 86 -9.80 24.93 7.26
CA GLU A 86 -9.45 26.30 6.89
C GLU A 86 -8.40 26.86 7.85
N ARG A 87 -8.55 26.62 9.14
CA ARG A 87 -7.57 27.03 10.14
C ARG A 87 -6.22 26.31 9.95
N LEU A 88 -6.26 24.99 9.68
CA LEU A 88 -5.04 24.23 9.41
C LEU A 88 -4.25 24.82 8.23
N LYS A 89 -4.97 25.14 7.13
CA LYS A 89 -4.40 25.72 5.92
C LYS A 89 -3.90 27.15 6.15
N ALA A 90 -4.68 27.99 6.85
CA ALA A 90 -4.29 29.36 7.17
C ALA A 90 -3.02 29.41 8.05
N ASP A 91 -2.90 28.50 9.01
CA ASP A 91 -1.72 28.36 9.87
C ASP A 91 -0.53 27.71 9.12
N GLN A 92 -0.71 27.27 7.87
CA GLN A 92 0.28 26.55 7.04
C GLN A 92 0.96 25.40 7.80
N ARG A 93 0.19 24.59 8.52
CA ARG A 93 0.72 23.48 9.32
C ARG A 93 1.45 22.45 8.46
N LEU A 94 2.73 22.25 8.72
CA LEU A 94 3.53 21.21 8.06
C LEU A 94 3.35 19.87 8.78
N ILE A 95 2.77 18.89 8.09
CA ILE A 95 2.51 17.55 8.61
C ILE A 95 3.33 16.55 7.79
N GLY A 96 4.03 15.65 8.45
CA GLY A 96 4.94 14.73 7.79
C GLY A 96 4.29 13.91 6.67
N ASN A 97 4.90 13.89 5.49
CA ASN A 97 4.39 13.25 4.27
C ASN A 97 2.99 13.69 3.83
N VAL A 98 2.46 14.80 4.33
CA VAL A 98 1.14 15.31 3.93
C VAL A 98 1.30 16.57 3.09
N HIS A 99 0.59 16.59 1.96
CA HIS A 99 0.53 17.72 1.05
C HIS A 99 -0.91 18.25 0.97
N TYR A 100 -1.07 19.54 0.76
CA TYR A 100 -2.35 20.18 0.49
C TYR A 100 -2.17 21.48 -0.30
N SER A 101 -3.26 21.98 -0.89
CA SER A 101 -3.25 23.28 -1.56
C SER A 101 -3.78 24.35 -0.62
N ASN A 102 -3.09 25.50 -0.58
CA ASN A 102 -3.51 26.73 0.10
C ASN A 102 -3.33 27.91 -0.85
N ASP A 103 -4.41 28.58 -1.21
CA ASP A 103 -4.41 29.75 -2.13
C ASP A 103 -3.63 29.53 -3.43
N GLY A 104 -3.69 28.31 -3.99
CA GLY A 104 -3.00 27.94 -5.23
C GLY A 104 -1.54 27.52 -5.04
N GLU A 105 -1.00 27.61 -3.85
CA GLU A 105 0.31 27.07 -3.49
C GLU A 105 0.21 25.66 -2.95
N VAL A 106 1.17 24.80 -3.29
CA VAL A 106 1.24 23.44 -2.77
C VAL A 106 2.12 23.44 -1.53
N ILE A 107 1.50 23.21 -0.38
CA ILE A 107 2.21 23.05 0.88
C ILE A 107 2.61 21.57 1.02
N GLN A 108 3.90 21.32 1.16
CA GLN A 108 4.48 19.99 1.29
C GLN A 108 5.07 19.82 2.69
N GLY A 109 4.56 18.85 3.44
CA GLY A 109 5.15 18.48 4.72
C GLY A 109 6.51 17.80 4.56
N PRO A 110 7.34 17.76 5.61
CA PRO A 110 8.65 17.12 5.56
C PRO A 110 8.50 15.62 5.30
N ILE A 111 9.49 15.04 4.59
CA ILE A 111 9.53 13.60 4.35
C ILE A 111 9.85 12.89 5.67
N LEU A 112 8.95 12.03 6.12
CA LEU A 112 9.17 11.18 7.29
C LEU A 112 10.18 10.07 6.97
N PRO A 113 10.92 9.60 7.97
CA PRO A 113 11.66 8.36 7.87
C PRO A 113 10.73 7.22 7.48
N ARG A 114 11.26 6.22 6.79
CA ARG A 114 10.48 5.03 6.46
C ARG A 114 10.08 4.26 7.72
N VAL A 115 8.84 3.82 7.74
CA VAL A 115 8.29 3.03 8.84
C VAL A 115 9.01 1.67 8.91
N THR A 116 9.46 1.30 10.11
CA THR A 116 10.00 -0.04 10.35
C THR A 116 8.84 -1.03 10.44
N LEU A 117 8.80 -2.00 9.53
CA LEU A 117 7.67 -2.94 9.40
C LEU A 117 7.39 -3.75 10.68
N SER A 118 8.40 -4.06 11.48
CA SER A 118 8.22 -4.77 12.75
C SER A 118 7.44 -3.96 13.79
N ASN A 119 7.36 -2.64 13.62
CA ASN A 119 6.62 -1.76 14.53
C ASN A 119 5.15 -1.57 14.09
N VAL A 120 4.78 -2.07 12.92
CA VAL A 120 3.40 -1.97 12.42
C VAL A 120 2.59 -3.14 12.98
N PRO A 121 1.55 -2.89 13.80
CA PRO A 121 0.70 -3.96 14.34
C PRO A 121 0.00 -4.71 13.22
N SER A 122 -0.39 -5.95 13.50
CA SER A 122 -1.13 -6.76 12.54
C SER A 122 -2.63 -6.49 12.65
N PRO A 123 -3.29 -6.00 11.61
CA PRO A 123 -4.73 -5.81 11.63
C PRO A 123 -5.50 -7.13 11.72
N TYR A 124 -4.88 -8.26 11.35
CA TYR A 124 -5.47 -9.58 11.53
C TYR A 124 -5.44 -10.00 13.01
N LEU A 125 -4.26 -9.95 13.64
CA LEU A 125 -4.11 -10.38 15.04
C LEU A 125 -4.85 -9.47 16.02
N ASP A 126 -5.04 -8.19 15.65
CA ASP A 126 -5.88 -7.25 16.41
C ASP A 126 -7.39 -7.43 16.16
N GLY A 127 -7.79 -8.40 15.32
CA GLY A 127 -9.20 -8.71 15.01
C GLY A 127 -9.90 -7.65 14.15
N LEU A 128 -9.20 -6.66 13.64
CA LEU A 128 -9.78 -5.58 12.84
C LEU A 128 -10.31 -6.06 11.48
N MET A 129 -9.77 -7.20 11.01
CA MET A 129 -10.14 -7.79 9.73
C MET A 129 -11.26 -8.84 9.83
N ASP A 130 -11.71 -9.22 11.03
CA ASP A 130 -12.68 -10.31 11.24
C ASP A 130 -13.97 -10.15 10.45
N LYS A 131 -14.50 -8.94 10.39
CA LYS A 131 -15.72 -8.62 9.64
C LYS A 131 -15.59 -8.79 8.13
N PHE A 132 -14.37 -8.92 7.61
CA PHE A 132 -14.07 -9.08 6.20
C PHE A 132 -13.83 -10.55 5.78
N PHE A 133 -13.87 -11.50 6.71
CA PHE A 133 -13.94 -12.92 6.39
C PHE A 133 -15.38 -13.32 6.01
N ASP A 134 -15.96 -12.58 5.05
CA ASP A 134 -17.37 -12.58 4.64
C ASP A 134 -17.65 -13.37 3.35
N GLU A 135 -16.73 -14.26 2.96
CA GLU A 135 -16.80 -15.08 1.74
C GLU A 135 -16.60 -14.32 0.42
N LYS A 136 -16.28 -13.02 0.45
CA LYS A 136 -16.12 -12.19 -0.76
C LYS A 136 -14.71 -11.68 -0.96
N LEU A 137 -14.04 -11.35 0.14
CA LEU A 137 -12.73 -10.71 0.09
C LEU A 137 -11.61 -11.74 0.23
N CYS A 138 -10.57 -11.53 -0.57
CA CYS A 138 -9.34 -12.32 -0.51
C CYS A 138 -8.40 -11.70 0.52
N PRO A 139 -7.87 -12.45 1.50
CA PRO A 139 -6.86 -11.95 2.41
C PRO A 139 -5.61 -11.47 1.68
N LEU A 140 -5.01 -10.40 2.21
CA LEU A 140 -3.78 -9.83 1.69
C LEU A 140 -2.75 -9.70 2.79
N VAL A 141 -1.53 -10.19 2.55
CA VAL A 141 -0.39 -10.02 3.44
C VAL A 141 0.74 -9.26 2.75
N HIS A 142 1.52 -8.54 3.53
CA HIS A 142 2.66 -7.76 3.07
C HIS A 142 3.88 -8.13 3.90
N THR A 143 4.84 -8.81 3.29
CA THR A 143 5.99 -9.37 4.00
C THR A 143 7.32 -8.69 3.66
N THR A 144 7.39 -8.01 2.52
CA THR A 144 8.57 -7.27 2.08
C THR A 144 8.17 -5.93 1.48
N ARG A 145 8.65 -4.84 2.06
CA ARG A 145 8.43 -3.49 1.58
C ARG A 145 9.68 -2.92 0.94
N GLY A 146 9.52 -2.34 -0.24
CA GLY A 146 10.60 -1.73 -1.02
C GLY A 146 11.13 -2.64 -2.12
N CYS A 147 11.85 -2.02 -3.05
CA CYS A 147 12.39 -2.68 -4.23
C CYS A 147 13.84 -2.22 -4.47
N PRO A 148 14.83 -3.11 -4.61
CA PRO A 148 16.23 -2.72 -4.80
C PRO A 148 16.52 -2.21 -6.21
N PHE A 149 15.57 -2.36 -7.14
CA PHE A 149 15.74 -1.96 -8.53
C PHE A 149 15.38 -0.49 -8.74
N LYS A 150 16.04 0.14 -9.74
CA LYS A 150 15.87 1.54 -10.11
C LYS A 150 15.22 1.67 -11.49
N CYS A 151 14.16 0.92 -11.74
CA CYS A 151 13.47 0.93 -13.02
C CYS A 151 12.87 2.30 -13.30
N ALA A 152 13.27 2.95 -14.41
CA ALA A 152 12.86 4.32 -14.74
C ALA A 152 11.35 4.51 -14.97
N PHE A 153 10.65 3.43 -15.31
CA PHE A 153 9.19 3.42 -15.55
C PHE A 153 8.36 3.09 -14.31
N CYS A 154 9.01 2.77 -13.17
CA CYS A 154 8.33 2.27 -11.98
C CYS A 154 8.44 3.28 -10.82
N THR A 155 7.33 3.54 -10.16
CA THR A 155 7.30 4.41 -8.97
C THR A 155 8.24 3.90 -7.86
N GLU A 156 8.32 2.58 -7.67
CA GLU A 156 9.23 1.97 -6.70
C GLU A 156 10.72 2.05 -7.11
N GLY A 157 11.02 2.48 -8.34
CA GLY A 157 12.38 2.78 -8.78
C GLY A 157 12.96 4.05 -8.14
N ALA A 158 12.14 4.89 -7.54
CA ALA A 158 12.60 6.08 -6.83
C ALA A 158 13.42 5.72 -5.58
N ALA A 159 14.43 6.54 -5.28
CA ALA A 159 15.39 6.30 -4.19
C ALA A 159 14.74 6.04 -2.82
N TYR A 160 13.59 6.64 -2.57
CA TYR A 160 12.81 6.43 -1.35
C TYR A 160 12.46 4.96 -1.10
N TYR A 161 12.13 4.20 -2.16
CA TYR A 161 11.70 2.80 -2.07
C TYR A 161 12.84 1.79 -2.16
N ASN A 162 14.10 2.22 -2.39
CA ASN A 162 15.21 1.28 -2.58
C ASN A 162 15.65 0.57 -1.29
N LYS A 163 15.34 1.10 -0.10
CA LYS A 163 15.56 0.38 1.15
C LYS A 163 14.52 -0.74 1.26
N VAL A 164 15.01 -1.98 1.26
CA VAL A 164 14.16 -3.16 1.43
C VAL A 164 14.09 -3.52 2.89
N GLU A 165 12.90 -3.66 3.41
CA GLU A 165 12.61 -4.16 4.75
C GLU A 165 11.76 -5.42 4.67
N GLN A 166 12.05 -6.39 5.53
CA GLN A 166 11.33 -7.65 5.59
C GLN A 166 10.70 -7.83 6.96
N ARG A 167 9.51 -8.41 6.96
CA ARG A 167 8.73 -8.73 8.14
C ARG A 167 8.45 -10.23 8.15
N LEU A 168 9.14 -10.96 8.99
CA LEU A 168 8.88 -12.38 9.20
C LEU A 168 7.95 -12.56 10.41
N ASP A 169 8.23 -11.87 11.48
CA ASP A 169 7.33 -11.77 12.63
C ASP A 169 6.28 -10.66 12.35
N PRO A 170 5.00 -10.92 12.49
CA PRO A 170 4.30 -12.09 12.97
C PRO A 170 3.65 -12.94 11.86
N LEU A 171 4.31 -13.15 10.70
CA LEU A 171 3.70 -13.81 9.54
C LEU A 171 3.12 -15.19 9.86
N GLU A 172 3.77 -15.98 10.72
CA GLU A 172 3.27 -17.31 11.08
C GLU A 172 1.92 -17.20 11.81
N ASP A 173 1.84 -16.32 12.79
CA ASP A 173 0.61 -16.09 13.54
C ASP A 173 -0.50 -15.51 12.66
N GLU A 174 -0.16 -14.56 11.78
CA GLU A 174 -1.10 -14.01 10.80
C GLU A 174 -1.65 -15.09 9.87
N MET A 175 -0.78 -15.91 9.31
CA MET A 175 -1.19 -16.96 8.38
C MET A 175 -2.08 -18.02 9.06
N ARG A 176 -1.77 -18.42 10.30
CA ARG A 176 -2.63 -19.29 11.09
C ARG A 176 -3.98 -18.65 11.37
N TYR A 177 -3.96 -17.39 11.84
CA TYR A 177 -5.17 -16.62 12.12
C TYR A 177 -6.10 -16.53 10.91
N ILE A 178 -5.54 -16.22 9.75
CA ILE A 178 -6.27 -16.15 8.47
C ILE A 178 -6.81 -17.55 8.10
N SER A 179 -5.94 -18.57 8.13
CA SER A 179 -6.29 -19.93 7.69
C SER A 179 -7.43 -20.56 8.49
N GLU A 180 -7.52 -20.24 9.78
CA GLU A 180 -8.61 -20.71 10.66
C GLU A 180 -9.94 -20.01 10.38
N ARG A 181 -9.92 -18.77 9.84
CA ARG A 181 -11.11 -17.91 9.75
C ARG A 181 -11.62 -17.68 8.34
N VAL A 182 -10.77 -17.88 7.34
CA VAL A 182 -11.17 -17.66 5.95
C VAL A 182 -12.32 -18.59 5.55
N LYS A 183 -13.40 -18.01 5.01
CA LYS A 183 -14.61 -18.73 4.58
C LYS A 183 -14.85 -18.61 3.09
N GLY A 184 -14.13 -17.77 2.41
CA GLY A 184 -14.37 -17.35 1.06
C GLY A 184 -13.36 -17.86 0.05
N PRO A 185 -12.84 -16.99 -0.81
CA PRO A 185 -11.91 -17.36 -1.86
C PRO A 185 -10.72 -18.13 -1.28
N PRO A 186 -10.31 -19.24 -1.91
CA PRO A 186 -9.15 -20.01 -1.47
C PRO A 186 -7.82 -19.33 -1.81
N ASP A 187 -7.88 -18.08 -2.15
CA ASP A 187 -6.81 -17.23 -2.64
C ASP A 187 -6.14 -16.45 -1.52
N LEU A 188 -4.85 -16.19 -1.66
CA LEU A 188 -4.07 -15.29 -0.83
C LEU A 188 -3.34 -14.29 -1.75
N PHE A 189 -3.43 -13.01 -1.42
CA PHE A 189 -2.57 -12.00 -2.02
C PHE A 189 -1.33 -11.75 -1.17
N ILE A 190 -0.15 -11.79 -1.81
CA ILE A 190 1.10 -11.32 -1.21
C ILE A 190 1.51 -10.08 -1.99
N SER A 191 1.48 -8.91 -1.33
CA SER A 191 1.72 -7.62 -2.00
C SER A 191 3.20 -7.25 -2.14
N ASP A 192 4.08 -8.21 -1.98
CA ASP A 192 5.52 -8.03 -2.17
C ASP A 192 5.87 -7.83 -3.65
N ALA A 193 6.76 -6.88 -3.95
CA ALA A 193 7.15 -6.57 -5.33
C ALA A 193 8.07 -7.62 -5.97
N ASN A 194 8.78 -8.43 -5.18
CA ASN A 194 9.82 -9.36 -5.66
C ASN A 194 9.88 -10.64 -4.80
N PHE A 195 8.75 -11.29 -4.55
CA PHE A 195 8.70 -12.50 -3.73
C PHE A 195 9.56 -13.64 -4.33
N GLY A 196 10.24 -14.35 -3.46
CA GLY A 196 11.15 -15.42 -3.83
C GLY A 196 12.58 -14.96 -4.12
N MET A 197 12.84 -13.66 -4.22
CA MET A 197 14.16 -13.14 -4.52
C MET A 197 15.08 -13.11 -3.30
N PHE A 198 14.55 -12.89 -2.11
CA PHE A 198 15.33 -12.78 -0.88
C PHE A 198 15.47 -14.11 -0.16
N LYS A 199 16.53 -14.28 0.64
CA LYS A 199 16.77 -15.53 1.38
C LYS A 199 15.64 -15.84 2.36
N GLN A 200 15.11 -14.81 3.02
CA GLN A 200 14.01 -14.93 3.99
C GLN A 200 12.69 -15.40 3.36
N ASP A 201 12.55 -15.30 2.04
CA ASP A 201 11.34 -15.76 1.36
C ASP A 201 11.19 -17.29 1.41
N GLN A 202 12.29 -18.04 1.67
CA GLN A 202 12.22 -19.47 1.95
C GLN A 202 11.48 -19.78 3.26
N ASP A 203 11.73 -18.99 4.31
CA ASP A 203 11.03 -19.16 5.58
C ASP A 203 9.55 -18.77 5.47
N LYS A 204 9.24 -17.70 4.72
CA LYS A 204 7.86 -17.30 4.42
C LYS A 204 7.11 -18.38 3.65
N ALA A 205 7.73 -18.94 2.63
CA ALA A 205 7.15 -20.03 1.84
C ALA A 205 6.90 -21.28 2.70
N ARG A 206 7.82 -21.61 3.62
CA ARG A 206 7.64 -22.71 4.57
C ARG A 206 6.42 -22.47 5.45
N ILE A 207 6.28 -21.29 6.06
CA ILE A 207 5.11 -20.92 6.89
C ILE A 207 3.82 -21.12 6.09
N ILE A 208 3.76 -20.62 4.86
CA ILE A 208 2.60 -20.75 3.99
C ILE A 208 2.31 -22.22 3.66
N ALA A 209 3.35 -23.00 3.30
CA ALA A 209 3.21 -24.42 3.01
C ALA A 209 2.75 -25.24 4.24
N ASP A 210 3.16 -24.83 5.44
CA ASP A 210 2.68 -25.44 6.69
C ASP A 210 1.19 -25.20 6.87
N CYS A 211 0.70 -23.97 6.64
CA CYS A 211 -0.73 -23.66 6.65
C CYS A 211 -1.50 -24.42 5.55
N GLN A 212 -0.92 -24.59 4.36
CA GLN A 212 -1.53 -25.43 3.30
C GLN A 212 -1.73 -26.88 3.76
N ARG A 213 -0.75 -27.46 4.47
CA ARG A 213 -0.86 -28.83 4.98
C ARG A 213 -1.84 -28.97 6.13
N GLU A 214 -1.87 -28.00 7.02
CA GLU A 214 -2.69 -28.07 8.25
C GLU A 214 -4.16 -27.67 7.98
N PHE A 215 -4.39 -26.60 7.22
CA PHE A 215 -5.71 -26.00 7.02
C PHE A 215 -6.25 -26.15 5.59
N GLY A 216 -5.42 -26.58 4.63
CA GLY A 216 -5.80 -26.63 3.22
C GLY A 216 -5.88 -25.24 2.55
N TYR A 217 -5.27 -24.23 3.16
CA TYR A 217 -5.28 -22.83 2.71
C TYR A 217 -3.85 -22.23 2.76
N PRO A 218 -3.48 -21.37 1.79
CA PRO A 218 -4.20 -21.01 0.57
C PRO A 218 -4.06 -22.06 -0.53
N LYS A 219 -5.06 -22.14 -1.44
CA LYS A 219 -4.96 -22.99 -2.65
C LYS A 219 -4.32 -22.25 -3.82
N TYR A 220 -4.52 -20.93 -3.88
CA TYR A 220 -3.95 -20.06 -4.91
C TYR A 220 -3.27 -18.87 -4.26
N ILE A 221 -2.12 -18.47 -4.80
CA ILE A 221 -1.35 -17.34 -4.30
C ILE A 221 -1.10 -16.37 -5.45
N HIS A 222 -1.54 -15.13 -5.27
CA HIS A 222 -1.29 -14.04 -6.21
C HIS A 222 -0.12 -13.21 -5.68
N VAL A 223 0.97 -13.18 -6.44
CA VAL A 223 2.19 -12.49 -6.04
C VAL A 223 3.04 -12.09 -7.23
N SER A 224 3.77 -10.98 -7.12
CA SER A 224 4.81 -10.60 -8.07
C SER A 224 6.11 -11.29 -7.69
N THR A 225 6.58 -12.21 -8.55
CA THR A 225 7.81 -12.95 -8.32
C THR A 225 9.06 -12.10 -8.61
N GLY A 226 10.14 -12.42 -7.92
CA GLY A 226 11.43 -11.75 -8.09
C GLY A 226 12.00 -11.86 -9.50
N LYS A 227 12.67 -10.81 -9.96
CA LYS A 227 13.29 -10.73 -11.30
C LYS A 227 14.67 -11.38 -11.35
N ASN A 228 15.33 -11.49 -10.20
CA ASN A 228 16.66 -12.10 -10.04
C ASN A 228 16.55 -13.34 -9.16
N GLN A 229 17.66 -14.10 -9.03
CA GLN A 229 17.74 -15.32 -8.22
C GLN A 229 16.74 -16.40 -8.69
N LYS A 230 16.73 -16.65 -10.00
CA LYS A 230 15.74 -17.52 -10.69
C LYS A 230 15.60 -18.89 -10.03
N GLU A 231 16.72 -19.53 -9.67
CA GLU A 231 16.71 -20.84 -9.01
C GLU A 231 15.94 -20.81 -7.70
N ARG A 232 16.23 -19.82 -6.82
CA ARG A 232 15.51 -19.65 -5.55
C ARG A 232 14.02 -19.38 -5.76
N VAL A 233 13.67 -18.55 -6.74
CA VAL A 233 12.26 -18.27 -7.07
C VAL A 233 11.56 -19.57 -7.49
N VAL A 234 12.19 -20.39 -8.32
CA VAL A 234 11.64 -21.70 -8.75
C VAL A 234 11.49 -22.64 -7.57
N ASP A 235 12.51 -22.79 -6.73
CA ASP A 235 12.46 -23.67 -5.54
C ASP A 235 11.33 -23.26 -4.59
N ILE A 236 11.17 -21.96 -4.34
CA ILE A 236 10.11 -21.42 -3.49
C ILE A 236 8.74 -21.71 -4.10
N ILE A 237 8.54 -21.45 -5.38
CA ILE A 237 7.26 -21.73 -6.05
C ILE A 237 6.91 -23.23 -6.00
N GLN A 238 7.90 -24.09 -6.20
CA GLN A 238 7.70 -25.54 -6.09
C GLN A 238 7.32 -25.98 -4.68
N SER A 239 7.89 -25.34 -3.65
CA SER A 239 7.57 -25.66 -2.25
C SER A 239 6.13 -25.27 -1.85
N LEU A 240 5.48 -24.40 -2.61
CA LEU A 240 4.11 -23.93 -2.39
C LEU A 240 3.04 -24.79 -3.09
N ASN A 241 3.36 -26.05 -3.40
CA ASN A 241 2.42 -27.07 -3.87
C ASN A 241 1.61 -26.66 -5.12
N GLY A 242 2.22 -25.87 -6.02
CA GLY A 242 1.56 -25.41 -7.25
C GLY A 242 0.56 -24.27 -7.04
N ALA A 243 0.52 -23.68 -5.84
CA ALA A 243 -0.39 -22.56 -5.53
C ALA A 243 -0.03 -21.27 -6.27
N VAL A 244 1.22 -21.11 -6.71
CA VAL A 244 1.70 -19.91 -7.43
C VAL A 244 1.81 -20.20 -8.90
N SER A 245 1.12 -19.41 -9.72
CA SER A 245 1.36 -19.41 -11.18
C SER A 245 2.64 -18.65 -11.48
N MET A 246 3.60 -19.34 -12.15
CA MET A 246 4.86 -18.72 -12.54
C MET A 246 4.62 -17.73 -13.67
N ALA A 247 4.96 -16.48 -13.45
CA ALA A 247 4.93 -15.43 -14.46
C ALA A 247 6.33 -14.84 -14.64
N ALA A 248 6.75 -14.66 -15.88
CA ALA A 248 7.98 -13.96 -16.22
C ALA A 248 7.65 -12.72 -17.03
N SER A 249 8.08 -11.55 -16.55
CA SER A 249 7.91 -10.30 -17.28
C SER A 249 9.14 -10.04 -18.15
N LEU A 250 8.93 -10.04 -19.46
CA LEU A 250 9.94 -9.56 -20.40
C LEU A 250 9.94 -8.04 -20.35
N GLN A 251 10.98 -7.46 -19.74
CA GLN A 251 11.04 -6.01 -19.49
C GLN A 251 11.29 -5.21 -20.78
N SER A 252 12.06 -5.74 -21.70
CA SER A 252 12.34 -5.16 -23.02
C SER A 252 12.77 -6.24 -24.00
N THR A 253 12.63 -5.98 -25.30
CA THR A 253 13.24 -6.73 -26.40
C THR A 253 14.38 -5.97 -27.05
N ASP A 254 14.66 -4.76 -26.63
CA ASP A 254 15.73 -3.92 -27.13
C ASP A 254 17.07 -4.31 -26.48
N GLU A 255 18.06 -4.64 -27.31
CA GLU A 255 19.37 -5.11 -26.85
C GLU A 255 20.10 -4.05 -26.01
N THR A 256 19.90 -2.76 -26.30
CA THR A 256 20.52 -1.65 -25.55
C THR A 256 19.95 -1.51 -24.14
N VAL A 257 18.66 -1.86 -23.98
CA VAL A 257 17.98 -1.83 -22.67
C VAL A 257 18.32 -3.06 -21.84
N LEU A 258 18.63 -4.18 -22.48
CA LEU A 258 18.96 -5.45 -21.82
C LEU A 258 20.44 -5.58 -21.44
N ALA A 259 21.32 -4.76 -22.01
CA ALA A 259 22.76 -4.73 -21.73
C ALA A 259 23.07 -3.94 -20.45
#